data_9013f01dc0a70d2590429696fbf80588
#
_entry.id   9013f01dc0a70d2590429696fbf80588
#
_cell.length_a   1.000
_cell.length_b   1.000
_cell.length_c   1.000
_cell.angle_alpha   90.00
_cell.angle_beta   90.00
_cell.angle_gamma   90.00
#
_symmetry.space_group_name_H-M   'P 1'
#
loop_
_entity.id
_entity.type
_entity.pdbx_description
1 polymer ?
#
loop_
_entity_poly.entity_id
_entity_poly.type
_entity_poly.pdbx_seq_one_letter_code
_entity_poly.pdbx_strand_id
1 'polypeptide(L)'
;MRICFAVLAVFHLCGRAQNLTAVPDNLKPPGDERLAQKARANGDQIYVCDGSGWVFSRPDAKLLSESGEQIGSHFAGPTWEWSDGSRVIGRPMANFTPDPDSIPWLLLTATDHQGDGIMSRVSSVQRLSTQGGKAPPVGCDASHKGKEARSHYTAVYIFYRRP
;
A
#
# COMPACT_ATOMS: atom_id res chain seq x y z
N MET A 1 -42.01 13.18 -51.23
CA MET A 1 -40.65 13.58 -50.82
C MET A 1 -40.62 13.54 -49.28
N ARG A 2 -40.12 12.45 -48.70
CA ARG A 2 -40.05 12.22 -47.23
C ARG A 2 -38.69 12.57 -46.75
N ILE A 3 -38.58 13.61 -45.88
CA ILE A 3 -37.33 14.05 -45.27
C ILE A 3 -37.18 13.27 -43.96
N CYS A 4 -36.13 12.40 -43.89
CA CYS A 4 -35.74 11.75 -42.65
C CYS A 4 -34.78 12.67 -41.88
N PHE A 5 -35.20 13.12 -40.68
CA PHE A 5 -34.33 13.77 -39.73
C PHE A 5 -33.56 12.70 -38.94
N ALA A 6 -32.25 12.64 -39.10
CA ALA A 6 -31.38 11.84 -38.27
C ALA A 6 -31.06 12.63 -36.99
N VAL A 7 -31.46 12.14 -35.83
CA VAL A 7 -31.11 12.69 -34.52
C VAL A 7 -29.77 12.10 -34.12
N LEU A 8 -28.70 12.94 -34.11
CA LEU A 8 -27.41 12.57 -33.55
C LEU A 8 -27.50 12.65 -32.03
N ALA A 9 -27.45 11.51 -31.36
CA ALA A 9 -27.32 11.43 -29.91
C ALA A 9 -25.82 11.66 -29.54
N VAL A 10 -25.52 12.79 -28.94
CA VAL A 10 -24.20 13.10 -28.39
C VAL A 10 -24.10 12.47 -26.99
N PHE A 11 -23.40 11.35 -26.89
CA PHE A 11 -23.04 10.77 -25.60
C PHE A 11 -21.96 11.61 -24.93
N HIS A 12 -22.32 12.37 -23.90
CA HIS A 12 -21.35 13.01 -23.00
C HIS A 12 -20.75 11.94 -22.09
N LEU A 13 -19.52 11.51 -22.37
CA LEU A 13 -18.70 10.77 -21.39
C LEU A 13 -18.34 11.77 -20.27
N CYS A 14 -19.09 11.71 -19.18
CA CYS A 14 -18.76 12.39 -17.94
C CYS A 14 -17.58 11.62 -17.30
N GLY A 15 -16.36 11.97 -17.69
CA GLY A 15 -15.14 11.47 -17.05
C GLY A 15 -15.14 11.93 -15.58
N ARG A 16 -15.33 11.00 -14.64
CA ARG A 16 -15.08 11.26 -13.22
C ARG A 16 -13.63 11.66 -13.07
N ALA A 17 -13.36 12.93 -12.84
CA ALA A 17 -12.08 13.39 -12.35
C ALA A 17 -11.83 12.70 -11.00
N GLN A 18 -10.88 11.77 -10.97
CA GLN A 18 -10.40 11.20 -9.71
C GLN A 18 -9.72 12.34 -8.96
N ASN A 19 -10.35 12.85 -7.90
CA ASN A 19 -9.70 13.75 -6.96
C ASN A 19 -8.53 12.98 -6.34
N LEU A 20 -7.33 13.22 -6.86
CA LEU A 20 -6.10 12.71 -6.25
C LEU A 20 -6.00 13.37 -4.87
N THR A 21 -6.23 12.62 -3.82
CA THR A 21 -6.06 13.09 -2.45
C THR A 21 -4.60 13.53 -2.29
N ALA A 22 -4.39 14.81 -1.99
CA ALA A 22 -3.06 15.33 -1.77
C ALA A 22 -2.40 14.62 -0.56
N VAL A 23 -1.10 14.34 -0.67
CA VAL A 23 -0.35 13.73 0.44
C VAL A 23 -0.23 14.75 1.57
N PRO A 24 -0.75 14.48 2.79
CA PRO A 24 -0.65 15.36 3.93
C PRO A 24 0.81 15.64 4.32
N ASP A 25 1.07 16.80 4.91
CA ASP A 25 2.44 17.22 5.27
C ASP A 25 3.12 16.27 6.26
N ASN A 26 2.36 15.68 7.21
CA ASN A 26 2.88 14.73 8.17
C ASN A 26 3.30 13.38 7.55
N LEU A 27 2.95 13.13 6.31
CA LEU A 27 3.39 11.95 5.55
C LEU A 27 4.51 12.26 4.56
N LYS A 28 4.98 13.50 4.45
CA LYS A 28 6.13 13.84 3.61
C LYS A 28 7.42 13.29 4.22
N PRO A 29 8.36 12.76 3.42
CA PRO A 29 9.65 12.34 3.93
C PRO A 29 10.40 13.52 4.56
N PRO A 30 11.19 13.30 5.62
CA PRO A 30 11.94 14.38 6.28
C PRO A 30 13.02 14.99 5.39
N GLY A 31 13.22 16.32 5.53
CA GLY A 31 14.35 17.03 4.97
C GLY A 31 14.43 17.03 3.44
N ASP A 32 15.61 16.74 2.93
CA ASP A 32 15.99 16.75 1.51
C ASP A 32 16.09 15.35 0.89
N GLU A 33 15.44 14.37 1.52
CA GLU A 33 15.41 13.00 1.03
C GLU A 33 14.91 12.92 -0.42
N ARG A 34 15.55 12.08 -1.23
CA ARG A 34 15.28 11.91 -2.65
C ARG A 34 14.63 10.57 -2.95
N LEU A 35 13.80 10.53 -3.96
CA LEU A 35 13.23 9.29 -4.47
C LEU A 35 14.35 8.30 -4.79
N ALA A 36 14.27 7.12 -4.19
CA ALA A 36 15.13 5.98 -4.51
C ALA A 36 14.41 4.99 -5.42
N GLN A 37 13.20 4.56 -5.03
CA GLN A 37 12.39 3.59 -5.77
C GLN A 37 10.90 3.81 -5.54
N LYS A 38 10.10 3.24 -6.45
CA LYS A 38 8.64 3.17 -6.35
C LYS A 38 8.18 1.77 -6.76
N ALA A 39 7.22 1.22 -6.03
CA ALA A 39 6.60 -0.06 -6.34
C ALA A 39 5.10 -0.03 -6.06
N ARG A 40 4.32 -0.79 -6.82
CA ARG A 40 2.94 -1.12 -6.47
C ARG A 40 2.94 -2.38 -5.63
N ALA A 41 2.18 -2.41 -4.55
CA ALA A 41 1.95 -3.61 -3.77
C ALA A 41 0.62 -4.25 -4.16
N ASN A 42 0.62 -5.57 -4.21
CA ASN A 42 -0.56 -6.40 -4.40
C ASN A 42 -0.42 -7.65 -3.52
N GLY A 43 -1.30 -7.84 -2.58
CA GLY A 43 -1.25 -8.95 -1.62
C GLY A 43 -2.26 -8.80 -0.50
N ASP A 44 -1.94 -9.35 0.67
CA ASP A 44 -2.85 -9.44 1.79
C ASP A 44 -2.28 -8.82 3.06
N GLN A 45 -3.16 -8.23 3.88
CA GLN A 45 -2.93 -8.03 5.30
C GLN A 45 -3.42 -9.29 6.03
N ILE A 46 -2.58 -9.90 6.85
CA ILE A 46 -2.89 -11.09 7.60
C ILE A 46 -3.24 -10.70 9.03
N TYR A 47 -4.39 -11.17 9.48
CA TYR A 47 -4.90 -10.97 10.82
C TYR A 47 -5.00 -12.31 11.53
N VAL A 48 -4.80 -12.31 12.84
CA VAL A 48 -4.99 -13.47 13.72
C VAL A 48 -6.12 -13.17 14.69
N CYS A 49 -7.03 -14.10 14.85
CA CYS A 49 -8.09 -13.99 15.85
C CYS A 49 -7.52 -14.21 17.26
N ASP A 50 -7.66 -13.25 18.16
CA ASP A 50 -7.22 -13.36 19.55
C ASP A 50 -8.28 -13.99 20.48
N GLY A 51 -9.46 -14.28 19.91
CA GLY A 51 -10.64 -14.80 20.63
C GLY A 51 -11.71 -13.75 20.90
N SER A 52 -11.42 -12.47 20.64
CA SER A 52 -12.36 -11.34 20.79
C SER A 52 -12.42 -10.47 19.53
N GLY A 53 -11.36 -10.46 18.74
CA GLY A 53 -11.26 -9.69 17.52
C GLY A 53 -10.06 -10.05 16.64
N TRP A 54 -10.05 -9.53 15.44
CA TRP A 54 -8.95 -9.71 14.49
C TRP A 54 -7.82 -8.72 14.80
N VAL A 55 -6.65 -9.25 15.13
CA VAL A 55 -5.43 -8.46 15.39
C VAL A 55 -4.50 -8.56 14.19
N PHE A 56 -3.99 -7.44 13.69
CA PHE A 56 -3.03 -7.42 12.61
C PHE A 56 -1.76 -8.19 12.99
N SER A 57 -1.32 -9.08 12.11
CA SER A 57 -0.13 -9.90 12.28
C SER A 57 1.01 -9.47 11.36
N ARG A 58 0.78 -9.51 10.04
CA ARG A 58 1.81 -9.21 9.03
C ARG A 58 1.20 -8.90 7.67
N PRO A 59 1.92 -8.17 6.82
CA PRO A 59 1.63 -8.14 5.39
C PRO A 59 2.22 -9.39 4.70
N ASP A 60 1.66 -9.71 3.54
CA ASP A 60 2.18 -10.71 2.61
C ASP A 60 1.85 -10.21 1.19
N ALA A 61 2.78 -9.51 0.54
CA ALA A 61 2.51 -8.84 -0.73
C ALA A 61 3.70 -8.89 -1.69
N LYS A 62 3.38 -8.94 -2.97
CA LYS A 62 4.34 -8.72 -4.05
C LYS A 62 4.53 -7.24 -4.27
N LEU A 63 5.76 -6.84 -4.54
CA LEU A 63 6.10 -5.52 -5.06
C LEU A 63 6.25 -5.61 -6.57
N LEU A 64 5.52 -4.76 -7.28
CA LEU A 64 5.43 -4.78 -8.74
C LEU A 64 5.95 -3.46 -9.31
N SER A 65 6.66 -3.53 -10.43
CA SER A 65 7.02 -2.38 -11.25
C SER A 65 5.77 -1.73 -11.88
N GLU A 66 5.96 -0.63 -12.58
CA GLU A 66 4.87 -0.01 -13.36
C GLU A 66 4.39 -0.92 -14.50
N SER A 67 5.28 -1.74 -15.07
CA SER A 67 4.93 -2.75 -16.10
C SER A 67 4.24 -4.00 -15.53
N GLY A 68 4.19 -4.16 -14.19
CA GLY A 68 3.57 -5.32 -13.53
C GLY A 68 4.53 -6.47 -13.25
N GLU A 69 5.81 -6.32 -13.52
CA GLU A 69 6.84 -7.31 -13.17
C GLU A 69 7.06 -7.32 -11.65
N GLN A 70 7.24 -8.52 -11.07
CA GLN A 70 7.57 -8.62 -9.64
C GLN A 70 9.04 -8.23 -9.43
N ILE A 71 9.26 -7.17 -8.66
CA ILE A 71 10.56 -6.58 -8.34
C ILE A 71 10.93 -6.72 -6.87
N GLY A 72 10.09 -7.37 -6.06
CA GLY A 72 10.35 -7.58 -4.64
C GLY A 72 9.15 -8.15 -3.91
N SER A 73 9.24 -8.15 -2.58
CA SER A 73 8.19 -8.60 -1.66
C SER A 73 8.12 -7.74 -0.40
N HIS A 74 6.96 -7.80 0.27
CA HIS A 74 6.71 -7.10 1.52
C HIS A 74 6.09 -8.06 2.53
N PHE A 75 6.70 -8.18 3.70
CA PHE A 75 6.33 -9.16 4.72
C PHE A 75 6.56 -8.64 6.15
N ALA A 76 6.48 -9.53 7.13
CA ALA A 76 6.57 -9.18 8.55
C ALA A 76 7.78 -8.31 8.90
N GLY A 77 7.56 -7.38 9.84
CA GLY A 77 8.60 -6.57 10.39
C GLY A 77 8.36 -5.06 10.51
N PRO A 78 7.64 -4.33 9.66
CA PRO A 78 7.42 -4.48 8.21
C PRO A 78 8.73 -4.45 7.42
N THR A 79 8.95 -5.44 6.59
CA THR A 79 10.15 -5.61 5.77
C THR A 79 9.81 -5.51 4.29
N TRP A 80 10.65 -4.84 3.52
CA TRP A 80 10.64 -4.84 2.05
C TRP A 80 11.94 -5.45 1.57
N GLU A 81 11.83 -6.50 0.78
CA GLU A 81 12.94 -7.14 0.09
C GLU A 81 12.85 -6.84 -1.40
N TRP A 82 13.95 -6.41 -1.98
CA TRP A 82 14.06 -6.17 -3.41
C TRP A 82 14.62 -7.40 -4.13
N SER A 83 14.45 -7.46 -5.47
CA SER A 83 14.92 -8.59 -6.30
C SER A 83 16.43 -8.80 -6.28
N ASP A 84 17.22 -7.80 -5.85
CA ASP A 84 18.67 -7.91 -5.62
C ASP A 84 19.04 -8.54 -4.26
N GLY A 85 18.05 -8.96 -3.47
CA GLY A 85 18.21 -9.55 -2.15
C GLY A 85 18.42 -8.55 -1.02
N SER A 86 18.53 -7.26 -1.30
CA SER A 86 18.62 -6.23 -0.26
C SER A 86 17.29 -5.99 0.42
N ARG A 87 17.33 -5.64 1.72
CA ARG A 87 16.14 -5.42 2.54
C ARG A 87 16.22 -4.12 3.31
N VAL A 88 15.05 -3.53 3.56
CA VAL A 88 14.85 -2.47 4.55
C VAL A 88 13.74 -2.86 5.50
N ILE A 89 13.94 -2.61 6.79
CA ILE A 89 12.95 -2.80 7.85
C ILE A 89 12.54 -1.42 8.32
N GLY A 90 11.24 -1.18 8.45
CA GLY A 90 10.71 0.13 8.82
C GLY A 90 9.91 0.12 10.10
N ARG A 91 9.66 1.33 10.63
CA ARG A 91 8.76 1.58 11.76
C ARG A 91 7.83 2.74 11.41
N PRO A 92 6.51 2.60 11.58
CA PRO A 92 5.57 3.70 11.35
C PRO A 92 5.88 4.92 12.21
N MET A 93 5.85 6.11 11.61
CA MET A 93 6.01 7.41 12.27
C MET A 93 4.73 8.22 12.23
N ALA A 94 4.03 8.20 11.10
CA ALA A 94 2.79 8.95 10.91
C ALA A 94 1.82 8.15 10.06
N ASN A 95 0.54 8.47 10.20
CA ASN A 95 -0.53 7.87 9.40
C ASN A 95 -1.58 8.91 9.01
N PHE A 96 -2.35 8.55 7.97
CA PHE A 96 -3.53 9.27 7.52
C PHE A 96 -4.49 8.28 6.85
N THR A 97 -5.77 8.39 7.11
CA THR A 97 -6.80 7.48 6.58
C THR A 97 -7.76 8.27 5.68
N PRO A 98 -7.46 8.39 4.38
CA PRO A 98 -8.34 9.10 3.45
C PRO A 98 -9.62 8.33 3.13
N ASP A 99 -9.57 7.01 3.23
CA ASP A 99 -10.66 6.08 2.96
C ASP A 99 -10.87 5.17 4.17
N PRO A 100 -12.03 5.24 4.86
CA PRO A 100 -12.32 4.42 6.03
C PRO A 100 -12.38 2.92 5.74
N ASP A 101 -12.57 2.51 4.49
CA ASP A 101 -12.64 1.10 4.07
C ASP A 101 -11.28 0.52 3.70
N SER A 102 -10.22 1.33 3.75
CA SER A 102 -8.86 0.93 3.42
C SER A 102 -7.91 1.08 4.60
N ILE A 103 -6.80 0.32 4.57
CA ILE A 103 -5.71 0.51 5.54
C ILE A 103 -5.08 1.90 5.39
N PRO A 104 -4.54 2.51 6.48
CA PRO A 104 -4.02 3.87 6.44
C PRO A 104 -2.86 4.06 5.45
N TRP A 105 -2.72 5.26 4.92
CA TRP A 105 -1.45 5.75 4.39
C TRP A 105 -0.46 5.92 5.53
N LEU A 106 0.82 5.67 5.26
CA LEU A 106 1.87 5.72 6.29
C LEU A 106 3.11 6.47 5.78
N LEU A 107 3.78 7.11 6.72
CA LEU A 107 5.21 7.39 6.64
C LEU A 107 5.92 6.47 7.63
N LEU A 108 6.97 5.79 7.18
CA LEU A 108 7.81 4.93 8.01
C LEU A 108 9.26 5.40 7.92
N THR A 109 10.00 5.28 9.02
CA THR A 109 11.47 5.44 9.02
C THR A 109 12.13 4.07 8.91
N ALA A 110 13.23 3.97 8.17
CA ALA A 110 14.06 2.78 8.18
C ALA A 110 14.72 2.61 9.55
N THR A 111 14.71 1.39 10.07
CA THR A 111 15.29 1.02 11.37
C THR A 111 16.44 0.05 11.22
N ASP A 112 16.46 -0.73 10.13
CA ASP A 112 17.50 -1.70 9.85
C ASP A 112 17.58 -2.00 8.35
N HIS A 113 18.73 -2.52 7.89
CA HIS A 113 19.02 -2.90 6.52
C HIS A 113 19.77 -4.22 6.47
N GLN A 114 19.57 -4.99 5.40
CA GLN A 114 20.28 -6.21 5.12
C GLN A 114 20.69 -6.26 3.64
N GLY A 115 21.91 -6.71 3.35
CA GLY A 115 22.48 -6.78 1.99
C GLY A 115 22.89 -5.43 1.41
N ASP A 116 23.60 -5.47 0.28
CA ASP A 116 24.24 -4.32 -0.38
C ASP A 116 23.53 -3.96 -1.69
N GLY A 117 22.26 -3.65 -1.66
CA GLY A 117 21.51 -3.31 -2.87
C GLY A 117 20.70 -2.03 -2.73
N ILE A 118 19.66 -1.93 -3.52
CA ILE A 118 18.80 -0.74 -3.62
C ILE A 118 18.23 -0.35 -2.26
N MET A 119 17.84 -1.33 -1.43
CA MET A 119 17.22 -1.08 -0.13
C MET A 119 18.23 -0.67 0.96
N SER A 120 19.53 -0.88 0.78
CA SER A 120 20.56 -0.60 1.78
C SER A 120 20.72 0.88 2.16
N ARG A 121 20.21 1.80 1.34
CA ARG A 121 20.29 3.25 1.56
C ARG A 121 18.93 3.92 1.77
N VAL A 122 17.87 3.14 1.87
CA VAL A 122 16.52 3.69 2.11
C VAL A 122 16.46 4.25 3.52
N SER A 123 16.05 5.50 3.67
CA SER A 123 15.90 6.17 4.97
C SER A 123 14.45 6.27 5.41
N SER A 124 13.52 6.43 4.45
CA SER A 124 12.08 6.43 4.75
C SER A 124 11.26 5.74 3.66
N VAL A 125 10.08 5.29 4.03
CA VAL A 125 9.12 4.63 3.13
C VAL A 125 7.75 5.26 3.32
N GLN A 126 7.09 5.63 2.22
CA GLN A 126 5.67 5.97 2.23
C GLN A 126 4.83 4.79 1.73
N ARG A 127 3.69 4.56 2.37
CA ARG A 127 2.59 3.75 1.85
C ARG A 127 1.44 4.67 1.51
N LEU A 128 1.08 4.78 0.25
CA LEU A 128 0.04 5.68 -0.27
C LEU A 128 -0.97 4.90 -1.12
N SER A 129 -2.08 5.56 -1.49
CA SER A 129 -3.08 5.04 -2.43
C SER A 129 -3.55 3.62 -2.07
N THR A 130 -3.77 3.38 -0.79
CA THR A 130 -4.23 2.09 -0.28
C THR A 130 -5.67 1.82 -0.69
N GLN A 131 -5.96 0.55 -1.01
CA GLN A 131 -7.30 0.03 -1.23
C GLN A 131 -7.45 -1.28 -0.47
N GLY A 132 -8.52 -1.43 0.31
CA GLY A 132 -8.82 -2.63 1.10
C GLY A 132 -7.83 -2.90 2.25
N GLY A 133 -7.65 -4.16 2.60
CA GLY A 133 -6.70 -4.64 3.60
C GLY A 133 -7.16 -4.52 5.05
N LYS A 134 -8.38 -4.05 5.33
CA LYS A 134 -8.90 -3.96 6.70
C LYS A 134 -9.24 -5.34 7.26
N ALA A 135 -9.20 -5.45 8.58
CA ALA A 135 -9.65 -6.63 9.28
C ALA A 135 -11.10 -6.98 8.92
N PRO A 136 -11.46 -8.25 8.79
CA PRO A 136 -12.85 -8.65 8.64
C PRO A 136 -13.69 -8.11 9.81
N PRO A 137 -14.91 -7.61 9.57
CA PRO A 137 -15.75 -7.06 10.65
C PRO A 137 -16.33 -8.13 11.58
N VAL A 138 -16.32 -9.39 11.16
CA VAL A 138 -16.89 -10.54 11.88
C VAL A 138 -16.01 -11.79 11.73
N GLY A 139 -16.38 -12.88 12.40
CA GLY A 139 -15.76 -14.20 12.23
C GLY A 139 -14.58 -14.46 13.17
N CYS A 140 -14.37 -13.60 14.16
CA CYS A 140 -13.44 -13.85 15.27
C CYS A 140 -14.20 -13.84 16.60
N ASP A 141 -14.16 -14.94 17.28
CA ASP A 141 -14.69 -15.18 18.63
C ASP A 141 -13.82 -16.21 19.35
N ALA A 142 -14.19 -16.61 20.56
CA ALA A 142 -13.44 -17.56 21.37
C ALA A 142 -13.20 -18.89 20.68
N SER A 143 -14.15 -19.37 19.85
CA SER A 143 -14.06 -20.64 19.11
C SER A 143 -13.12 -20.57 17.89
N HIS A 144 -12.78 -19.36 17.45
CA HIS A 144 -11.93 -19.08 16.31
C HIS A 144 -10.52 -18.59 16.69
N LYS A 145 -10.20 -18.58 18.00
CA LYS A 145 -8.90 -18.13 18.50
C LYS A 145 -7.74 -18.85 17.82
N GLY A 146 -6.76 -18.07 17.31
CA GLY A 146 -5.60 -18.55 16.56
C GLY A 146 -5.82 -18.74 15.06
N LYS A 147 -7.06 -18.61 14.56
CA LYS A 147 -7.31 -18.64 13.10
C LYS A 147 -6.77 -17.38 12.43
N GLU A 148 -6.28 -17.55 11.20
CA GLU A 148 -5.85 -16.43 10.34
C GLU A 148 -6.97 -16.02 9.37
N ALA A 149 -7.05 -14.71 9.10
CA ALA A 149 -7.82 -14.14 8.00
C ALA A 149 -6.88 -13.35 7.09
N ARG A 150 -7.11 -13.47 5.79
CA ARG A 150 -6.38 -12.72 4.74
C ARG A 150 -7.30 -11.66 4.15
N SER A 151 -6.87 -10.41 4.18
CA SER A 151 -7.62 -9.28 3.63
C SER A 151 -6.83 -8.64 2.52
N HIS A 152 -7.32 -8.77 1.29
CA HIS A 152 -6.64 -8.26 0.10
C HIS A 152 -6.46 -6.75 0.15
N TYR A 153 -5.27 -6.27 -0.27
CA TYR A 153 -5.00 -4.85 -0.44
C TYR A 153 -4.09 -4.56 -1.63
N THR A 154 -4.19 -3.34 -2.10
CA THR A 154 -3.19 -2.72 -2.97
C THR A 154 -2.68 -1.43 -2.33
N ALA A 155 -1.47 -1.04 -2.70
CA ALA A 155 -0.85 0.21 -2.26
C ALA A 155 0.23 0.67 -3.24
N VAL A 156 0.67 1.91 -3.09
CA VAL A 156 1.91 2.41 -3.69
C VAL A 156 2.92 2.61 -2.58
N TYR A 157 4.08 1.97 -2.69
CA TYR A 157 5.23 2.23 -1.85
C TYR A 157 6.22 3.13 -2.58
N ILE A 158 6.67 4.17 -1.88
CA ILE A 158 7.70 5.10 -2.35
C ILE A 158 8.84 5.06 -1.34
N PHE A 159 10.02 4.71 -1.81
CA PHE A 159 11.23 4.57 -1.01
C PHE A 159 12.10 5.81 -1.23
N TYR A 160 12.57 6.39 -0.15
CA TYR A 160 13.42 7.58 -0.18
C TYR A 160 14.79 7.27 0.43
N ARG A 161 15.79 8.03 0.01
CA ARG A 161 17.14 7.98 0.56
C ARG A 161 17.66 9.39 0.84
N ARG A 162 18.55 9.50 1.79
CA ARG A 162 19.30 10.75 1.99
C ARG A 162 20.25 11.00 0.81
N PRO A 163 20.58 12.24 0.54
CA PRO A 163 21.58 12.63 -0.47
C PRO A 163 22.91 11.91 -0.35
#